data_6750850702d3c143d597621fb6131121
#
_entry.id   6750850702d3c143d597621fb6131121
#
_cell.length_a   1.000
_cell.length_b   1.000
_cell.length_c   1.000
_cell.angle_alpha   90.00
_cell.angle_beta   90.00
_cell.angle_gamma   90.00
#
_symmetry.space_group_name_H-M   'P 1'
#
loop_
_entity.id
_entity.type
_entity.pdbx_description
1 polymer ?
#
loop_
_entity_poly.entity_id
_entity_poly.type
_entity_poly.pdbx_seq_one_letter_code
_entity_poly.pdbx_strand_id
1 'polypeptide(L)'
;ESLSAYARQFLAQLDKPDVDAIEGLSPAISIDQKNASHNPRSTVGTVTEIQDYLRLLFANIGILHCPVSGDPVRKQSVQEMATEIKTLKPNKPILILAPLIKEQKGEFHVLFNQLRKQGFVRVVVDGELKRLEDCTRLAKQKKHTIELVIDRVNNTTDNYPRLFEAIELASKQSEGLVKVQCPDTGESETYSENFVSDHYQFNITELTPRLFSFNSPLGACPDCNGLGETMYFDPDQLFPKDELVSVALDSHINFHSS
;
A
#
# COMPACT_ATOMS: atom_id res chain seq x y z
N GLU A 1 43.48 20.98 27.37
CA GLU A 1 42.37 21.95 27.51
C GLU A 1 41.47 22.05 26.26
N SER A 2 41.78 21.41 25.13
CA SER A 2 41.01 21.50 23.88
C SER A 2 39.98 20.38 23.69
N LEU A 3 39.82 19.45 24.63
CA LEU A 3 38.89 18.35 24.54
C LEU A 3 37.51 18.71 25.10
N SER A 4 36.45 18.23 24.43
CA SER A 4 35.04 18.42 24.91
C SER A 4 34.83 17.78 26.30
N ALA A 5 33.86 18.27 27.06
CA ALA A 5 33.52 17.71 28.37
C ALA A 5 33.18 16.22 28.32
N TYR A 6 32.59 15.76 27.22
CA TYR A 6 32.27 14.35 26.93
C TYR A 6 33.55 13.51 26.74
N ALA A 7 34.52 13.98 25.92
CA ALA A 7 35.78 13.27 25.71
C ALA A 7 36.62 13.16 26.99
N ARG A 8 36.48 14.14 27.90
CA ARG A 8 37.19 14.12 29.21
C ARG A 8 36.67 13.01 30.13
N GLN A 9 35.40 12.63 30.06
CA GLN A 9 34.84 11.53 30.86
C GLN A 9 35.43 10.17 30.49
N PHE A 10 35.71 9.93 29.22
CA PHE A 10 36.33 8.69 28.77
C PHE A 10 37.83 8.65 29.05
N LEU A 11 38.52 9.77 28.96
CA LEU A 11 39.96 9.88 29.26
C LEU A 11 40.27 9.79 30.75
N ALA A 12 39.30 10.08 31.64
CA ALA A 12 39.45 9.91 33.08
C ALA A 12 39.62 8.43 33.51
N GLN A 13 39.33 7.47 32.61
CA GLN A 13 39.49 6.04 32.86
C GLN A 13 40.88 5.51 32.40
N LEU A 14 41.69 6.33 31.72
CA LEU A 14 43.03 5.95 31.35
C LEU A 14 44.01 6.31 32.49
N ASP A 15 44.79 5.34 32.93
CA ASP A 15 45.83 5.57 33.92
C ASP A 15 46.79 6.63 33.37
N LYS A 16 47.06 7.63 34.20
CA LYS A 16 48.07 8.65 33.85
C LYS A 16 49.43 8.01 33.83
N PRO A 17 50.24 8.24 32.77
CA PRO A 17 51.61 7.75 32.77
C PRO A 17 52.39 8.38 33.93
N ASP A 18 53.20 7.56 34.59
CA ASP A 18 54.05 7.97 35.69
C ASP A 18 55.34 8.66 35.15
N VAL A 19 55.17 9.92 34.77
CA VAL A 19 56.24 10.75 34.19
C VAL A 19 56.24 12.15 34.80
N ASP A 20 57.38 12.69 35.05
CA ASP A 20 57.58 14.03 35.65
C ASP A 20 57.25 15.15 34.64
N ALA A 21 57.65 15.01 33.40
CA ALA A 21 57.36 15.96 32.35
C ALA A 21 57.31 15.28 30.94
N ILE A 22 56.51 15.82 30.04
CA ILE A 22 56.47 15.42 28.62
C ILE A 22 56.70 16.68 27.79
N GLU A 23 57.82 16.73 27.07
CA GLU A 23 58.22 17.86 26.21
C GLU A 23 58.30 17.40 24.76
N GLY A 24 58.10 18.33 23.82
CA GLY A 24 58.31 18.08 22.39
C GLY A 24 57.16 17.34 21.67
N LEU A 25 55.98 17.26 22.29
CA LEU A 25 54.80 16.71 21.61
C LEU A 25 54.36 17.63 20.48
N SER A 26 54.28 17.09 19.27
CA SER A 26 53.66 17.78 18.15
C SER A 26 52.16 17.92 18.42
N PRO A 27 51.49 18.98 17.92
CA PRO A 27 50.02 19.09 18.02
C PRO A 27 49.36 17.85 17.43
N ALA A 28 48.65 17.11 18.25
CA ALA A 28 47.89 15.95 17.80
C ALA A 28 46.46 16.39 17.40
N ILE A 29 46.07 16.09 16.18
CA ILE A 29 44.72 16.23 15.69
C ILE A 29 44.07 14.85 15.76
N SER A 30 43.11 14.66 16.63
CA SER A 30 42.28 13.47 16.61
C SER A 30 41.12 13.69 15.62
N ILE A 31 41.13 12.89 14.56
CA ILE A 31 40.00 12.83 13.64
C ILE A 31 39.16 11.63 14.08
N ASP A 32 38.13 11.87 14.85
CA ASP A 32 37.16 10.85 15.17
C ASP A 32 36.31 10.57 13.95
N GLN A 33 36.28 9.30 13.56
CA GLN A 33 35.28 8.83 12.63
C GLN A 33 33.93 8.99 13.35
N LYS A 34 33.06 9.87 12.82
CA LYS A 34 31.75 10.10 13.38
C LYS A 34 31.04 8.74 13.48
N ASN A 35 30.79 8.25 14.67
CA ASN A 35 30.05 7.02 14.86
C ASN A 35 28.74 7.12 14.07
N ALA A 36 28.45 6.09 13.29
CA ALA A 36 27.22 6.03 12.52
C ALA A 36 26.05 6.36 13.48
N SER A 37 25.24 7.33 13.09
CA SER A 37 24.07 7.71 13.87
C SER A 37 23.23 6.44 14.12
N HIS A 38 22.96 6.10 15.36
CA HIS A 38 22.06 5.00 15.72
C HIS A 38 20.57 5.33 15.44
N ASN A 39 20.31 6.43 14.73
CA ASN A 39 18.97 6.75 14.30
C ASN A 39 18.58 5.86 13.09
N PRO A 40 17.66 4.91 13.25
CA PRO A 40 17.29 3.97 12.19
C PRO A 40 16.69 4.65 10.96
N ARG A 41 16.27 5.91 11.09
CA ARG A 41 15.78 6.73 9.98
C ARG A 41 16.87 7.47 9.22
N SER A 42 18.12 7.43 9.70
CA SER A 42 19.27 8.05 9.05
C SER A 42 20.00 7.00 8.20
N THR A 43 19.74 7.00 6.92
CA THR A 43 20.39 6.13 5.93
C THR A 43 21.36 6.93 5.06
N VAL A 44 22.25 6.26 4.34
CA VAL A 44 23.12 6.91 3.36
C VAL A 44 22.29 7.72 2.36
N GLY A 45 21.17 7.17 1.89
CA GLY A 45 20.28 7.84 0.95
C GLY A 45 19.68 9.14 1.48
N THR A 46 19.34 9.20 2.79
CA THR A 46 18.78 10.41 3.41
C THR A 46 19.83 11.46 3.72
N VAL A 47 21.04 11.03 4.14
CA VAL A 47 22.15 11.95 4.47
C VAL A 47 22.73 12.60 3.21
N THR A 48 22.74 11.86 2.10
CA THR A 48 23.24 12.34 0.79
C THR A 48 22.17 12.99 -0.07
N GLU A 49 20.91 13.08 0.42
CA GLU A 49 19.74 13.58 -0.33
C GLU A 49 19.36 12.74 -1.57
N ILE A 50 20.09 11.65 -1.86
CA ILE A 50 19.80 10.75 -3.00
C ILE A 50 18.37 10.22 -2.91
N GLN A 51 17.89 9.92 -1.70
CA GLN A 51 16.52 9.46 -1.46
C GLN A 51 15.46 10.46 -1.97
N ASP A 52 15.73 11.76 -1.88
CA ASP A 52 14.78 12.79 -2.32
C ASP A 52 14.67 12.81 -3.85
N TYR A 53 15.78 12.65 -4.56
CA TYR A 53 15.77 12.51 -6.03
C TYR A 53 15.10 11.21 -6.46
N LEU A 54 15.36 10.09 -5.79
CA LEU A 54 14.71 8.81 -6.10
C LEU A 54 13.21 8.86 -5.89
N ARG A 55 12.71 9.48 -4.82
CA ARG A 55 11.28 9.65 -4.57
C ARG A 55 10.60 10.43 -5.69
N LEU A 56 11.21 11.51 -6.16
CA LEU A 56 10.71 12.30 -7.29
C LEU A 56 10.75 11.49 -8.58
N LEU A 57 11.82 10.76 -8.84
CA LEU A 57 11.98 9.93 -10.02
C LEU A 57 10.87 8.86 -10.08
N PHE A 58 10.73 8.06 -9.03
CA PHE A 58 9.73 6.99 -8.98
C PHE A 58 8.29 7.51 -8.99
N ALA A 59 8.01 8.67 -8.39
CA ALA A 59 6.68 9.26 -8.43
C ALA A 59 6.27 9.72 -9.84
N ASN A 60 7.23 10.20 -10.66
CA ASN A 60 6.92 10.77 -11.97
C ASN A 60 7.01 9.76 -13.12
N ILE A 61 7.97 8.83 -13.07
CA ILE A 61 8.22 7.88 -14.18
C ILE A 61 8.17 6.42 -13.76
N GLY A 62 7.97 6.13 -12.47
CA GLY A 62 7.86 4.76 -11.96
C GLY A 62 6.63 4.06 -12.51
N ILE A 63 6.77 2.78 -12.85
CA ILE A 63 5.68 1.91 -13.24
C ILE A 63 5.36 1.02 -12.05
N LEU A 64 4.12 1.09 -11.58
CA LEU A 64 3.65 0.24 -10.49
C LEU A 64 3.44 -1.18 -11.00
N HIS A 65 3.93 -2.17 -10.27
CA HIS A 65 3.71 -3.58 -10.56
C HIS A 65 2.93 -4.26 -9.45
N CYS A 66 2.08 -5.20 -9.83
CA CYS A 66 1.37 -6.05 -8.88
C CYS A 66 2.37 -6.92 -8.10
N PRO A 67 2.38 -6.91 -6.75
CA PRO A 67 3.35 -7.70 -5.98
C PRO A 67 3.09 -9.21 -6.05
N VAL A 68 1.91 -9.63 -6.54
CA VAL A 68 1.52 -11.04 -6.66
C VAL A 68 1.80 -11.59 -8.05
N SER A 69 1.37 -10.90 -9.11
CA SER A 69 1.52 -11.37 -10.50
C SER A 69 2.74 -10.78 -11.21
N GLY A 70 3.29 -9.66 -10.73
CA GLY A 70 4.37 -8.96 -11.41
C GLY A 70 3.93 -8.08 -12.58
N ASP A 71 2.64 -8.09 -12.93
CA ASP A 71 2.12 -7.34 -14.07
C ASP A 71 2.12 -5.83 -13.80
N PRO A 72 2.36 -5.00 -14.84
CA PRO A 72 2.27 -3.56 -14.70
C PRO A 72 0.83 -3.12 -14.44
N VAL A 73 0.65 -2.28 -13.43
CA VAL A 73 -0.64 -1.69 -13.05
C VAL A 73 -0.66 -0.25 -13.51
N ARG A 74 -1.63 0.09 -14.35
CA ARG A 74 -1.79 1.43 -14.90
C ARG A 74 -3.12 2.03 -14.47
N LYS A 75 -3.09 3.31 -14.19
CA LYS A 75 -4.28 4.13 -14.06
C LYS A 75 -4.69 4.57 -15.46
N GLN A 76 -5.96 4.45 -15.80
CA GLN A 76 -6.50 4.85 -17.09
C GLN A 76 -7.68 5.78 -16.88
N SER A 77 -7.73 6.87 -17.63
CA SER A 77 -8.94 7.69 -17.70
C SER A 77 -10.06 6.97 -18.46
N VAL A 78 -11.31 7.35 -18.22
CA VAL A 78 -12.47 6.83 -18.95
C VAL A 78 -12.28 6.91 -20.47
N GLN A 79 -11.67 8.00 -20.94
CA GLN A 79 -11.35 8.22 -22.35
C GLN A 79 -10.36 7.20 -22.90
N GLU A 80 -9.30 6.91 -22.16
CA GLU A 80 -8.29 5.90 -22.53
C GLU A 80 -8.88 4.51 -22.54
N MET A 81 -9.67 4.15 -21.52
CA MET A 81 -10.40 2.87 -21.48
C MET A 81 -11.30 2.70 -22.70
N ALA A 82 -12.12 3.70 -23.02
CA ALA A 82 -13.04 3.63 -24.16
C ALA A 82 -12.30 3.47 -25.49
N THR A 83 -11.16 4.15 -25.64
CA THR A 83 -10.33 4.07 -26.86
C THR A 83 -9.67 2.70 -26.98
N GLU A 84 -9.14 2.17 -25.89
CA GLU A 84 -8.51 0.85 -25.85
C GLU A 84 -9.53 -0.27 -26.13
N ILE A 85 -10.68 -0.25 -25.45
CA ILE A 85 -11.77 -1.23 -25.66
C ILE A 85 -12.25 -1.21 -27.11
N LYS A 86 -12.39 -0.03 -27.71
CA LYS A 86 -12.76 0.11 -29.11
C LYS A 86 -11.76 -0.58 -30.04
N THR A 87 -10.47 -0.46 -29.73
CA THR A 87 -9.39 -1.00 -30.57
C THR A 87 -9.22 -2.50 -30.41
N LEU A 88 -9.32 -3.02 -29.17
CA LEU A 88 -9.04 -4.42 -28.87
C LEU A 88 -10.17 -5.37 -29.29
N LYS A 89 -11.43 -4.92 -29.26
CA LYS A 89 -12.62 -5.77 -29.54
C LYS A 89 -13.56 -5.16 -30.58
N PRO A 90 -13.07 -4.85 -31.79
CA PRO A 90 -13.89 -4.19 -32.81
C PRO A 90 -15.04 -5.10 -33.30
N ASN A 91 -16.21 -4.51 -33.50
CA ASN A 91 -17.41 -5.15 -34.06
C ASN A 91 -17.92 -6.38 -33.29
N LYS A 92 -17.56 -6.52 -32.01
CA LYS A 92 -18.06 -7.59 -31.14
C LYS A 92 -19.08 -7.05 -30.12
N PRO A 93 -20.07 -7.87 -29.73
CA PRO A 93 -20.91 -7.55 -28.60
C PRO A 93 -20.07 -7.67 -27.31
N ILE A 94 -20.16 -6.66 -26.45
CA ILE A 94 -19.49 -6.61 -25.15
C ILE A 94 -20.47 -6.25 -24.04
N LEU A 95 -20.24 -6.81 -22.88
CA LEU A 95 -20.92 -6.41 -21.63
C LEU A 95 -20.00 -5.49 -20.87
N ILE A 96 -20.52 -4.34 -20.45
CA ILE A 96 -19.85 -3.43 -19.54
C ILE A 96 -20.39 -3.71 -18.13
N LEU A 97 -19.48 -4.08 -17.25
CA LEU A 97 -19.77 -4.51 -15.89
C LEU A 97 -19.10 -3.58 -14.88
N ALA A 98 -19.80 -3.30 -13.80
CA ALA A 98 -19.23 -2.64 -12.62
C ALA A 98 -19.04 -3.69 -11.51
N PRO A 99 -17.79 -4.06 -11.15
CA PRO A 99 -17.51 -4.97 -10.04
C PRO A 99 -17.88 -4.32 -8.71
N LEU A 100 -18.90 -4.85 -8.01
CA LEU A 100 -19.34 -4.29 -6.73
C LEU A 100 -18.86 -5.09 -5.52
N ILE A 101 -18.82 -6.41 -5.65
CA ILE A 101 -18.40 -7.32 -4.58
C ILE A 101 -17.47 -8.37 -5.17
N LYS A 102 -16.32 -8.59 -4.52
CA LYS A 102 -15.35 -9.62 -4.91
C LYS A 102 -15.09 -10.55 -3.73
N GLU A 103 -15.44 -11.83 -3.87
CA GLU A 103 -15.21 -12.90 -2.89
C GLU A 103 -15.60 -12.58 -1.43
N GLN A 104 -16.71 -11.92 -1.21
CA GLN A 104 -17.19 -11.56 0.13
C GLN A 104 -18.36 -12.43 0.55
N LYS A 105 -18.41 -12.78 1.84
CA LYS A 105 -19.56 -13.47 2.44
C LYS A 105 -20.68 -12.50 2.77
N GLY A 106 -21.92 -12.87 2.51
CA GLY A 106 -23.06 -12.04 2.85
C GLY A 106 -24.31 -12.40 2.04
N GLU A 107 -25.46 -11.90 2.46
CA GLU A 107 -26.75 -12.11 1.79
C GLU A 107 -27.03 -11.08 0.69
N PHE A 108 -26.42 -9.91 0.72
CA PHE A 108 -26.44 -8.80 -0.24
C PHE A 108 -27.84 -8.30 -0.65
N HIS A 109 -28.89 -8.61 0.11
CA HIS A 109 -30.26 -8.20 -0.19
C HIS A 109 -30.44 -6.66 -0.20
N VAL A 110 -29.71 -5.93 0.65
CA VAL A 110 -29.74 -4.46 0.68
C VAL A 110 -29.16 -3.89 -0.61
N LEU A 111 -28.04 -4.43 -1.07
CA LEU A 111 -27.40 -4.04 -2.33
C LEU A 111 -28.35 -4.26 -3.51
N PHE A 112 -28.94 -5.44 -3.64
CA PHE A 112 -29.90 -5.71 -4.73
C PHE A 112 -31.11 -4.77 -4.70
N ASN A 113 -31.63 -4.43 -3.53
CA ASN A 113 -32.71 -3.46 -3.39
C ASN A 113 -32.31 -2.04 -3.81
N GLN A 114 -31.07 -1.62 -3.49
CA GLN A 114 -30.55 -0.32 -3.92
C GLN A 114 -30.41 -0.26 -5.45
N LEU A 115 -29.83 -1.29 -6.05
CA LEU A 115 -29.66 -1.36 -7.51
C LEU A 115 -31.00 -1.35 -8.26
N ARG A 116 -32.01 -2.04 -7.74
CA ARG A 116 -33.38 -1.98 -8.31
C ARG A 116 -33.98 -0.57 -8.23
N LYS A 117 -33.80 0.13 -7.10
CA LYS A 117 -34.29 1.51 -6.95
C LYS A 117 -33.58 2.48 -7.90
N GLN A 118 -32.32 2.20 -8.26
CA GLN A 118 -31.56 2.97 -9.25
C GLN A 118 -31.96 2.64 -10.70
N GLY A 119 -32.83 1.64 -10.92
CA GLY A 119 -33.34 1.28 -12.24
C GLY A 119 -32.53 0.22 -12.98
N PHE A 120 -31.54 -0.39 -12.34
CA PHE A 120 -30.77 -1.48 -12.95
C PHE A 120 -31.60 -2.77 -13.02
N VAL A 121 -31.35 -3.58 -14.06
CA VAL A 121 -32.17 -4.76 -14.36
C VAL A 121 -31.39 -6.07 -14.22
N ARG A 122 -30.08 -6.08 -14.46
CA ARG A 122 -29.27 -7.29 -14.55
C ARG A 122 -28.01 -7.20 -13.70
N VAL A 123 -27.59 -8.35 -13.22
CA VAL A 123 -26.38 -8.53 -12.41
C VAL A 123 -25.74 -9.87 -12.77
N VAL A 124 -24.42 -9.95 -12.71
CA VAL A 124 -23.69 -11.21 -12.75
C VAL A 124 -23.36 -11.60 -11.31
N VAL A 125 -23.80 -12.76 -10.89
CA VAL A 125 -23.56 -13.30 -9.54
C VAL A 125 -22.82 -14.63 -9.70
N ASP A 126 -21.61 -14.71 -9.16
CA ASP A 126 -20.74 -15.90 -9.24
C ASP A 126 -20.53 -16.40 -10.68
N GLY A 127 -20.43 -15.46 -11.63
CA GLY A 127 -20.25 -15.75 -13.07
C GLY A 127 -21.58 -15.99 -13.84
N GLU A 128 -22.72 -16.05 -13.18
CA GLU A 128 -24.02 -16.26 -13.81
C GLU A 128 -24.79 -14.95 -13.99
N LEU A 129 -25.25 -14.68 -15.22
CA LEU A 129 -26.09 -13.53 -15.52
C LEU A 129 -27.52 -13.77 -15.01
N LYS A 130 -27.98 -12.91 -14.10
CA LYS A 130 -29.31 -12.98 -13.46
C LYS A 130 -30.06 -11.67 -13.60
N ARG A 131 -31.40 -11.75 -13.54
CA ARG A 131 -32.22 -10.54 -13.34
C ARG A 131 -32.18 -10.14 -11.89
N LEU A 132 -32.08 -8.85 -11.62
CA LEU A 132 -32.12 -8.34 -10.24
C LEU A 132 -33.42 -8.69 -9.51
N GLU A 133 -34.53 -8.86 -10.25
CA GLU A 133 -35.82 -9.30 -9.69
C GLU A 133 -35.75 -10.69 -9.06
N ASP A 134 -34.95 -11.59 -9.67
CA ASP A 134 -34.78 -12.96 -9.21
C ASP A 134 -33.76 -13.07 -8.06
N CYS A 135 -32.94 -12.03 -7.84
CA CYS A 135 -31.95 -12.01 -6.78
C CYS A 135 -32.55 -11.47 -5.48
N THR A 136 -32.98 -12.35 -4.58
CA THR A 136 -33.52 -11.95 -3.26
C THR A 136 -32.45 -11.94 -2.17
N ARG A 137 -31.86 -13.09 -1.89
CA ARG A 137 -30.79 -13.28 -0.89
C ARG A 137 -29.81 -14.35 -1.36
N LEU A 138 -28.56 -14.13 -1.09
CA LEU A 138 -27.49 -15.12 -1.35
C LEU A 138 -27.14 -15.89 -0.07
N ALA A 139 -26.40 -16.98 -0.22
CA ALA A 139 -25.99 -17.82 0.90
C ALA A 139 -24.99 -17.09 1.80
N LYS A 140 -25.37 -16.77 3.05
CA LYS A 140 -24.60 -15.95 3.98
C LYS A 140 -23.16 -16.42 4.22
N GLN A 141 -22.92 -17.74 4.22
CA GLN A 141 -21.62 -18.34 4.53
C GLN A 141 -20.74 -18.57 3.30
N LYS A 142 -21.31 -18.46 2.09
CA LYS A 142 -20.58 -18.61 0.83
C LYS A 142 -19.96 -17.26 0.44
N LYS A 143 -18.77 -17.28 -0.15
CA LYS A 143 -18.17 -16.12 -0.79
C LYS A 143 -18.88 -15.89 -2.13
N HIS A 144 -19.24 -14.66 -2.40
CA HIS A 144 -19.91 -14.25 -3.63
C HIS A 144 -19.12 -13.16 -4.34
N THR A 145 -19.17 -13.18 -5.66
CA THR A 145 -18.71 -12.11 -6.54
C THR A 145 -19.92 -11.55 -7.26
N ILE A 146 -20.13 -10.23 -7.17
CA ILE A 146 -21.30 -9.54 -7.73
C ILE A 146 -20.81 -8.40 -8.63
N GLU A 147 -21.23 -8.45 -9.89
CA GLU A 147 -20.90 -7.46 -10.91
C GLU A 147 -22.21 -6.92 -11.50
N LEU A 148 -22.36 -5.60 -11.47
CA LEU A 148 -23.55 -4.95 -12.04
C LEU A 148 -23.40 -4.84 -13.55
N VAL A 149 -24.40 -5.27 -14.30
CA VAL A 149 -24.46 -5.07 -15.74
C VAL A 149 -24.94 -3.66 -16.04
N ILE A 150 -24.04 -2.85 -16.55
CA ILE A 150 -24.37 -1.46 -16.94
C ILE A 150 -25.03 -1.44 -18.30
N ASP A 151 -24.37 -2.03 -19.30
CA ASP A 151 -24.91 -2.07 -20.66
C ASP A 151 -24.35 -3.26 -21.45
N ARG A 152 -25.07 -3.60 -22.54
CA ARG A 152 -24.59 -4.50 -23.59
C ARG A 152 -24.47 -3.73 -24.88
N VAL A 153 -23.25 -3.48 -25.32
CA VAL A 153 -22.94 -2.63 -26.47
C VAL A 153 -22.29 -3.46 -27.57
N ASN A 154 -22.73 -3.23 -28.81
CA ASN A 154 -21.95 -3.67 -29.96
C ASN A 154 -20.82 -2.65 -30.17
N ASN A 155 -19.59 -3.08 -30.07
CA ASN A 155 -18.43 -2.20 -30.13
C ASN A 155 -18.13 -1.75 -31.57
N THR A 156 -19.00 -0.90 -32.12
CA THR A 156 -18.89 -0.28 -33.44
C THR A 156 -18.55 1.20 -33.29
N THR A 157 -18.08 1.82 -34.36
CA THR A 157 -17.75 3.25 -34.34
C THR A 157 -18.95 4.12 -34.00
N ASP A 158 -20.11 3.77 -34.48
CA ASP A 158 -21.37 4.53 -34.27
C ASP A 158 -21.85 4.44 -32.81
N ASN A 159 -21.48 3.38 -32.10
CA ASN A 159 -21.84 3.18 -30.69
C ASN A 159 -20.78 3.74 -29.69
N TYR A 160 -19.76 4.45 -30.17
CA TYR A 160 -18.72 4.97 -29.28
C TYR A 160 -19.24 5.89 -28.16
N PRO A 161 -20.18 6.85 -28.41
CA PRO A 161 -20.72 7.66 -27.34
C PRO A 161 -21.42 6.82 -26.25
N ARG A 162 -22.20 5.80 -26.67
CA ARG A 162 -22.88 4.88 -25.76
C ARG A 162 -21.88 4.03 -24.94
N LEU A 163 -20.80 3.60 -25.58
CA LEU A 163 -19.71 2.89 -24.93
C LEU A 163 -19.07 3.76 -23.84
N PHE A 164 -18.77 5.02 -24.19
CA PHE A 164 -18.18 5.97 -23.25
C PHE A 164 -19.07 6.22 -22.03
N GLU A 165 -20.36 6.49 -22.25
CA GLU A 165 -21.35 6.68 -21.16
C GLU A 165 -21.47 5.44 -20.27
N ALA A 166 -21.47 4.24 -20.87
CA ALA A 166 -21.51 2.99 -20.11
C ALA A 166 -20.26 2.79 -19.24
N ILE A 167 -19.07 3.11 -19.76
CA ILE A 167 -17.81 3.03 -19.00
C ILE A 167 -17.81 4.06 -17.86
N GLU A 168 -18.21 5.29 -18.13
CA GLU A 168 -18.31 6.34 -17.11
C GLU A 168 -19.28 5.93 -15.98
N LEU A 169 -20.43 5.37 -16.32
CA LEU A 169 -21.40 4.90 -15.35
C LEU A 169 -20.86 3.70 -14.57
N ALA A 170 -20.19 2.76 -15.24
CA ALA A 170 -19.56 1.62 -14.58
C ALA A 170 -18.50 2.07 -13.56
N SER A 171 -17.62 2.97 -13.96
CA SER A 171 -16.59 3.56 -13.09
C SER A 171 -17.19 4.23 -11.85
N LYS A 172 -18.26 5.01 -12.02
CA LYS A 172 -18.98 5.66 -10.89
C LYS A 172 -19.61 4.66 -9.92
N GLN A 173 -20.12 3.53 -10.42
CA GLN A 173 -20.79 2.52 -9.58
C GLN A 173 -19.81 1.64 -8.81
N SER A 174 -18.59 1.48 -9.29
CA SER A 174 -17.58 0.56 -8.78
C SER A 174 -16.28 1.25 -8.30
N GLU A 175 -16.37 2.54 -7.95
CA GLU A 175 -15.24 3.31 -7.42
C GLU A 175 -14.01 3.28 -8.34
N GLY A 176 -14.24 3.42 -9.64
CA GLY A 176 -13.16 3.50 -10.64
C GLY A 176 -12.84 2.19 -11.35
N LEU A 177 -13.54 1.09 -11.08
CA LEU A 177 -13.32 -0.20 -11.73
C LEU A 177 -14.32 -0.42 -12.87
N VAL A 178 -13.84 -0.90 -14.01
CA VAL A 178 -14.69 -1.29 -15.15
C VAL A 178 -14.25 -2.66 -15.65
N LYS A 179 -15.18 -3.59 -15.75
CA LYS A 179 -14.92 -4.89 -16.35
C LYS A 179 -15.65 -5.01 -17.67
N VAL A 180 -14.95 -5.43 -18.70
CA VAL A 180 -15.50 -5.67 -20.03
C VAL A 180 -15.45 -7.17 -20.31
N GLN A 181 -16.59 -7.75 -20.63
CA GLN A 181 -16.71 -9.18 -20.91
C GLN A 181 -17.29 -9.42 -22.30
N CYS A 182 -16.69 -10.36 -23.04
CA CYS A 182 -17.27 -10.89 -24.26
C CYS A 182 -18.33 -11.96 -23.87
N PRO A 183 -19.62 -11.76 -24.20
CA PRO A 183 -20.67 -12.73 -23.83
C PRO A 183 -20.52 -14.08 -24.51
N ASP A 184 -19.84 -14.15 -25.67
CA ASP A 184 -19.73 -15.37 -26.48
C ASP A 184 -18.57 -16.26 -26.00
N THR A 185 -17.43 -15.67 -25.58
CA THR A 185 -16.23 -16.41 -25.14
C THR A 185 -16.08 -16.46 -23.62
N GLY A 186 -16.76 -15.56 -22.89
CA GLY A 186 -16.58 -15.40 -21.46
C GLY A 186 -15.29 -14.67 -21.06
N GLU A 187 -14.43 -14.35 -22.03
CA GLU A 187 -13.21 -13.58 -21.77
C GLU A 187 -13.53 -12.21 -21.21
N SER A 188 -12.82 -11.81 -20.19
CA SER A 188 -13.02 -10.51 -19.53
C SER A 188 -11.71 -9.81 -19.26
N GLU A 189 -11.74 -8.49 -19.34
CA GLU A 189 -10.63 -7.60 -19.03
C GLU A 189 -11.12 -6.54 -18.04
N THR A 190 -10.25 -6.19 -17.08
CA THR A 190 -10.55 -5.20 -16.06
C THR A 190 -9.73 -3.95 -16.31
N TYR A 191 -10.39 -2.81 -16.30
CA TYR A 191 -9.84 -1.47 -16.44
C TYR A 191 -10.05 -0.69 -15.15
N SER A 192 -9.19 0.26 -14.83
CA SER A 192 -9.32 1.02 -13.60
C SER A 192 -8.88 2.47 -13.73
N GLU A 193 -9.65 3.38 -13.13
CA GLU A 193 -9.24 4.76 -12.89
C GLU A 193 -8.27 4.88 -11.70
N ASN A 194 -8.12 3.82 -10.92
CA ASN A 194 -7.22 3.72 -9.80
C ASN A 194 -6.14 2.65 -10.05
N PHE A 195 -5.12 2.62 -9.21
CA PHE A 195 -4.12 1.56 -9.26
C PHE A 195 -4.71 0.28 -8.64
N VAL A 196 -5.29 -0.57 -9.46
CA VAL A 196 -5.88 -1.86 -9.05
C VAL A 196 -5.40 -2.94 -10.00
N SER A 197 -5.09 -4.12 -9.48
CA SER A 197 -4.88 -5.34 -10.27
C SER A 197 -5.91 -6.40 -9.89
N ASP A 198 -6.08 -7.41 -10.71
CA ASP A 198 -7.01 -8.53 -10.43
C ASP A 198 -6.63 -9.30 -9.15
N HIS A 199 -5.37 -9.26 -8.76
CA HIS A 199 -4.81 -10.02 -7.63
C HIS A 199 -4.53 -9.17 -6.38
N TYR A 200 -4.45 -7.84 -6.52
CA TYR A 200 -4.08 -6.96 -5.43
C TYR A 200 -4.78 -5.60 -5.55
N GLN A 201 -5.45 -5.19 -4.49
CA GLN A 201 -6.07 -3.87 -4.41
C GLN A 201 -5.10 -2.91 -3.72
N PHE A 202 -4.63 -1.92 -4.47
CA PHE A 202 -3.80 -0.88 -3.92
C PHE A 202 -4.68 0.23 -3.33
N ASN A 203 -4.41 0.63 -2.11
CA ASN A 203 -5.00 1.83 -1.51
C ASN A 203 -4.27 3.11 -1.97
N ILE A 204 -3.92 3.18 -3.26
CA ILE A 204 -3.14 4.26 -3.85
C ILE A 204 -3.99 4.92 -4.92
N THR A 205 -4.32 6.18 -4.73
CA THR A 205 -5.03 7.00 -5.72
C THR A 205 -4.08 7.75 -6.65
N GLU A 206 -2.88 8.06 -6.16
CA GLU A 206 -1.88 8.82 -6.90
C GLU A 206 -0.47 8.44 -6.44
N LEU A 207 0.48 8.33 -7.39
CA LEU A 207 1.89 8.12 -7.08
C LEU A 207 2.53 9.44 -6.66
N THR A 208 2.56 9.71 -5.36
CA THR A 208 3.19 10.90 -4.80
C THR A 208 4.58 10.58 -4.23
N PRO A 209 5.53 11.54 -4.17
CA PRO A 209 6.83 11.32 -3.54
C PRO A 209 6.75 10.86 -2.08
N ARG A 210 5.66 11.14 -1.38
CA ARG A 210 5.42 10.71 0.00
C ARG A 210 5.24 9.21 0.15
N LEU A 211 4.72 8.53 -0.88
CA LEU A 211 4.58 7.06 -0.90
C LEU A 211 5.94 6.33 -0.87
N PHE A 212 6.97 6.97 -1.42
CA PHE A 212 8.33 6.43 -1.47
C PHE A 212 9.19 6.83 -0.28
N SER A 213 8.59 7.42 0.76
CA SER A 213 9.29 7.85 1.97
C SER A 213 8.90 6.96 3.16
N PHE A 214 9.86 6.23 3.69
CA PHE A 214 9.67 5.45 4.93
C PHE A 214 9.46 6.34 6.18
N ASN A 215 9.71 7.65 6.09
CA ASN A 215 9.41 8.63 7.14
C ASN A 215 8.01 9.26 7.03
N SER A 216 7.25 8.91 5.99
CA SER A 216 5.88 9.38 5.79
C SER A 216 4.89 8.28 6.20
N PRO A 217 3.79 8.59 6.90
CA PRO A 217 2.76 7.61 7.22
C PRO A 217 2.19 6.87 5.99
N LEU A 218 2.24 7.50 4.80
CA LEU A 218 1.78 6.89 3.54
C LEU A 218 2.74 5.83 2.99
N GLY A 219 4.05 5.98 3.22
CA GLY A 219 5.09 5.10 2.67
C GLY A 219 5.81 4.27 3.72
N ALA A 220 5.55 4.51 5.00
CA ALA A 220 6.14 3.75 6.09
C ALA A 220 5.55 2.34 6.17
N CYS A 221 6.38 1.37 6.54
CA CYS A 221 5.92 0.03 6.86
C CYS A 221 4.94 0.09 8.05
N PRO A 222 3.73 -0.50 7.96
CA PRO A 222 2.76 -0.46 9.04
C PRO A 222 3.23 -1.18 10.32
N ASP A 223 4.12 -2.18 10.20
CA ASP A 223 4.60 -2.96 11.34
C ASP A 223 5.67 -2.22 12.16
N CYS A 224 6.63 -1.56 11.48
CA CYS A 224 7.74 -0.89 12.14
C CYS A 224 7.72 0.64 12.04
N ASN A 225 6.70 1.23 11.42
CA ASN A 225 6.59 2.67 11.18
C ASN A 225 7.84 3.29 10.52
N GLY A 226 8.49 2.54 9.63
CA GLY A 226 9.68 2.97 8.91
C GLY A 226 10.98 2.88 9.71
N LEU A 227 11.00 2.18 10.85
CA LEU A 227 12.19 1.98 11.67
C LEU A 227 13.06 0.81 11.21
N GLY A 228 12.49 -0.14 10.43
CA GLY A 228 13.19 -1.35 9.98
C GLY A 228 13.25 -2.46 11.03
N GLU A 229 12.92 -2.14 12.27
CA GLU A 229 12.90 -3.06 13.41
C GLU A 229 11.69 -2.77 14.29
N THR A 230 11.23 -3.79 15.02
CA THR A 230 10.19 -3.67 16.03
C THR A 230 10.76 -3.98 17.39
N MET A 231 10.53 -3.11 18.37
CA MET A 231 10.88 -3.36 19.74
C MET A 231 9.72 -4.08 20.45
N TYR A 232 10.02 -5.16 21.12
CA TYR A 232 9.06 -5.85 21.99
C TYR A 232 9.70 -6.13 23.35
N PHE A 233 8.87 -6.19 24.36
CA PHE A 233 9.34 -6.65 25.66
C PHE A 233 9.44 -8.18 25.64
N ASP A 234 10.61 -8.70 26.00
CA ASP A 234 10.78 -10.12 26.14
C ASP A 234 10.11 -10.59 27.46
N PRO A 235 9.03 -11.37 27.38
CA PRO A 235 8.32 -11.84 28.60
C PRO A 235 9.21 -12.66 29.54
N ASP A 236 10.16 -13.43 28.99
CA ASP A 236 11.05 -14.28 29.79
C ASP A 236 12.09 -13.47 30.56
N GLN A 237 12.43 -12.25 30.07
CA GLN A 237 13.30 -11.31 30.80
C GLN A 237 12.53 -10.48 31.82
N LEU A 238 11.26 -10.16 31.54
CA LEU A 238 10.43 -9.38 32.47
C LEU A 238 9.89 -10.25 33.61
N PHE A 239 9.58 -11.51 33.31
CA PHE A 239 9.00 -12.47 34.28
C PHE A 239 9.81 -13.77 34.29
N PRO A 240 10.97 -13.76 34.97
CA PRO A 240 11.74 -15.00 35.15
C PRO A 240 10.84 -16.08 35.80
N LYS A 241 10.89 -17.29 35.24
CA LYS A 241 9.96 -18.39 35.59
C LYS A 241 9.96 -18.77 37.08
N ASP A 242 11.04 -18.44 37.79
CA ASP A 242 11.25 -18.83 39.20
C ASP A 242 11.01 -17.67 40.19
N GLU A 243 10.59 -16.50 39.73
CA GLU A 243 10.32 -15.32 40.60
C GLU A 243 8.83 -14.95 40.64
N LEU A 244 8.38 -14.54 41.82
CA LEU A 244 7.04 -13.96 41.95
C LEU A 244 6.97 -12.65 41.14
N VAL A 245 5.86 -12.44 40.40
CA VAL A 245 5.65 -11.26 39.56
C VAL A 245 5.90 -9.92 40.29
N SER A 246 5.62 -9.85 41.59
CA SER A 246 5.91 -8.67 42.41
C SER A 246 7.41 -8.37 42.55
N VAL A 247 8.24 -9.39 42.64
CA VAL A 247 9.71 -9.26 42.79
C VAL A 247 10.33 -8.90 41.47
N ALA A 248 9.87 -9.52 40.37
CA ALA A 248 10.32 -9.17 39.02
C ALA A 248 9.98 -7.70 38.64
N LEU A 249 8.79 -7.22 38.98
CA LEU A 249 8.40 -5.82 38.76
C LEU A 249 9.26 -4.84 39.58
N ASP A 250 9.56 -5.14 40.83
CA ASP A 250 10.37 -4.25 41.68
C ASP A 250 11.83 -4.17 41.21
N SER A 251 12.38 -5.24 40.62
CA SER A 251 13.75 -5.27 40.11
C SER A 251 13.93 -4.47 38.82
N HIS A 252 12.89 -4.35 37.98
CA HIS A 252 12.93 -3.69 36.67
C HIS A 252 12.35 -2.27 36.67
N ILE A 253 11.59 -1.85 37.69
CA ILE A 253 10.96 -0.54 37.79
C ILE A 253 11.85 0.49 38.53
N ASN A 254 13.02 0.15 38.99
CA ASN A 254 13.98 1.13 39.50
C ASN A 254 14.48 2.02 38.35
N PHE A 255 13.61 2.86 37.85
CA PHE A 255 14.00 4.02 37.06
C PHE A 255 14.75 4.98 38.00
N HIS A 256 16.01 5.17 37.73
CA HIS A 256 16.79 6.26 38.31
C HIS A 256 16.09 7.58 38.03
N SER A 257 15.39 8.09 39.03
CA SER A 257 15.11 9.50 39.14
C SER A 257 16.39 10.19 39.60
N SER A 258 17.10 10.78 38.64
CA SER A 258 18.16 11.76 38.90
C SER A 258 18.11 12.80 37.80
#